data_dabeeb159a1f995613dd8fafbe4ef775
#
_entry.id   dabeeb159a1f995613dd8fafbe4ef775
#
_cell.length_a   1.000
_cell.length_b   1.000
_cell.length_c   1.000
_cell.angle_alpha   90.00
_cell.angle_beta   90.00
_cell.angle_gamma   90.00
#
_symmetry.space_group_name_H-M   'P 1'
#
loop_
_entity.id
_entity.type
_entity.pdbx_description
1 polymer ?
#
loop_
_entity_poly.entity_id
_entity_poly.type
_entity_poly.pdbx_seq_one_letter_code
_entity_poly.pdbx_strand_id
1 'polypeptide(L)'
;MSKLLNLVALSSLAVLAVTFGPASTNALSTGHAHVNRHFEHGAIAKKKRDTSKRCKARPSTSSSSVKPTSTTKAAPTTTSAASQAPSTKPATKTTSSKSSSSTGQSGGSSGGAAHPASGKFGQTGSKICAAWGDGNDASISKFKTDHVVGIYTWGVDKPSQADALGYDFWPMLWGSSGDKIDAFEKAMQTPNLGTIVLGFNEPNEQGQSNMDPQTAASLWKQHIEPKRNQGYKLCSPAMSSRPNGQQWMADFMKACDGCHVDYQCLHWYDTSFDKLKTYLTDYHNQIGLPILLTEFADQNFNGGPQANSDSIFSFMNDALKFFDETDWILAACPFGIMHDLQGVNTLNLLQASDGSPTDLGYMVINDSWN
;
A
#
# COMPACT_ATOMS: atom_id res chain seq x y z
N MET A 1 -40.59 -62.08 -22.18
CA MET A 1 -41.18 -60.89 -22.81
C MET A 1 -40.70 -59.68 -22.01
N SER A 2 -39.98 -58.79 -22.44
CA SER A 2 -39.51 -58.19 -23.64
C SER A 2 -38.53 -57.12 -23.18
N LYS A 3 -37.34 -57.20 -23.49
CA LYS A 3 -36.40 -56.31 -24.14
C LYS A 3 -37.10 -55.13 -24.82
N LEU A 4 -36.70 -53.95 -24.47
CA LEU A 4 -36.56 -52.67 -25.17
C LEU A 4 -36.70 -51.57 -24.12
N LEU A 5 -35.62 -50.87 -23.84
CA LEU A 5 -35.45 -49.44 -23.92
C LEU A 5 -34.15 -49.04 -23.21
N ASN A 6 -33.10 -49.25 -23.93
CA ASN A 6 -31.87 -48.49 -23.75
C ASN A 6 -31.53 -47.92 -25.08
N LEU A 7 -31.96 -46.70 -25.32
CA LEU A 7 -31.43 -45.82 -26.37
C LEU A 7 -32.24 -44.50 -26.29
N VAL A 8 -31.80 -43.54 -25.56
CA VAL A 8 -31.90 -42.10 -25.80
C VAL A 8 -31.34 -41.41 -24.57
N ALA A 9 -30.07 -41.20 -24.55
CA ALA A 9 -29.43 -40.20 -23.68
C ALA A 9 -28.01 -39.92 -24.16
N LEU A 10 -27.91 -39.59 -25.45
CA LEU A 10 -26.67 -39.16 -26.08
C LEU A 10 -27.03 -38.20 -27.20
N SER A 11 -27.40 -36.99 -26.87
CA SER A 11 -27.35 -35.85 -27.82
C SER A 11 -27.94 -34.60 -27.13
N SER A 12 -27.14 -33.81 -26.54
CA SER A 12 -27.34 -32.37 -26.31
C SER A 12 -26.12 -31.77 -25.64
N LEU A 13 -24.94 -32.04 -26.13
CA LEU A 13 -23.77 -31.21 -25.90
C LEU A 13 -23.39 -30.56 -27.22
N ALA A 14 -24.26 -29.72 -27.73
CA ALA A 14 -23.97 -28.82 -28.85
C ALA A 14 -23.75 -27.42 -28.28
N VAL A 15 -22.47 -27.06 -28.14
CA VAL A 15 -21.87 -25.86 -28.72
C VAL A 15 -22.73 -24.61 -28.62
N LEU A 16 -22.51 -23.84 -27.54
CA LEU A 16 -22.62 -22.41 -27.60
C LEU A 16 -21.19 -21.83 -27.56
N ALA A 17 -20.47 -21.97 -28.64
CA ALA A 17 -19.32 -21.14 -28.92
C ALA A 17 -19.86 -19.74 -29.29
N VAL A 18 -20.13 -18.94 -28.28
CA VAL A 18 -20.30 -17.52 -28.45
C VAL A 18 -18.90 -16.99 -28.69
N THR A 19 -18.64 -16.60 -29.90
CA THR A 19 -17.47 -15.81 -30.30
C THR A 19 -17.47 -14.49 -29.56
N PHE A 20 -16.94 -14.47 -28.37
CA PHE A 20 -16.35 -13.26 -27.84
C PHE A 20 -14.95 -13.18 -28.40
N GLY A 21 -14.71 -12.17 -29.24
CA GLY A 21 -13.38 -11.81 -29.66
C GLY A 21 -12.48 -11.63 -28.46
N PRO A 22 -11.15 -11.77 -28.62
CA PRO A 22 -10.24 -11.63 -27.50
C PRO A 22 -10.38 -10.22 -26.95
N ALA A 23 -11.10 -10.06 -25.87
CA ALA A 23 -10.85 -8.96 -24.97
C ALA A 23 -9.38 -9.11 -24.58
N SER A 24 -8.60 -8.08 -24.87
CA SER A 24 -7.21 -7.99 -24.48
C SER A 24 -7.15 -8.13 -22.97
N THR A 25 -6.97 -9.34 -22.49
CA THR A 25 -6.59 -9.62 -21.12
C THR A 25 -5.09 -9.33 -21.02
N ASN A 26 -4.73 -8.04 -21.10
CA ASN A 26 -3.56 -7.54 -20.46
C ASN A 26 -3.89 -7.37 -18.95
N ALA A 27 -4.28 -8.46 -18.33
CA ALA A 27 -3.95 -8.64 -16.95
C ALA A 27 -2.44 -8.80 -16.94
N LEU A 28 -1.71 -7.70 -16.79
CA LEU A 28 -0.37 -7.78 -16.25
C LEU A 28 -0.55 -8.51 -14.93
N SER A 29 -0.21 -9.78 -14.93
CA SER A 29 0.26 -10.45 -13.74
C SER A 29 1.51 -9.66 -13.35
N THR A 30 1.33 -8.54 -12.67
CA THR A 30 2.35 -7.99 -11.84
C THR A 30 2.46 -9.00 -10.73
N GLY A 31 3.27 -10.03 -10.99
CA GLY A 31 3.77 -10.88 -9.94
C GLY A 31 4.56 -9.99 -8.99
N HIS A 32 3.87 -9.23 -8.18
CA HIS A 32 4.37 -8.83 -6.91
C HIS A 32 4.43 -10.12 -6.10
N ALA A 33 5.39 -10.95 -6.48
CA ALA A 33 5.94 -11.89 -5.55
C ALA A 33 6.59 -11.03 -4.46
N HIS A 34 5.76 -10.41 -3.62
CA HIS A 34 6.20 -9.93 -2.33
C HIS A 34 6.78 -11.13 -1.64
N VAL A 35 8.06 -11.12 -1.66
CA VAL A 35 8.95 -12.18 -1.39
C VAL A 35 8.77 -12.64 0.03
N ASN A 36 8.07 -13.72 0.18
CA ASN A 36 8.49 -14.69 1.14
C ASN A 36 9.54 -15.61 0.49
N ARG A 37 10.66 -15.03 0.07
CA ARG A 37 11.87 -15.80 -0.09
C ARG A 37 12.51 -15.92 1.28
N HIS A 38 12.25 -17.03 1.94
CA HIS A 38 13.21 -17.54 2.90
C HIS A 38 14.55 -17.57 2.18
N PHE A 39 15.53 -16.77 2.65
CA PHE A 39 16.91 -16.90 2.23
C PHE A 39 17.42 -18.24 2.73
N GLU A 40 17.29 -19.28 1.92
CA GLU A 40 18.17 -20.44 2.05
C GLU A 40 19.52 -20.01 1.51
N HIS A 41 20.51 -19.94 2.39
CA HIS A 41 21.92 -19.82 2.04
C HIS A 41 22.36 -21.09 1.32
N GLY A 42 22.16 -21.15 0.00
CA GLY A 42 22.62 -22.18 -0.90
C GLY A 42 23.79 -21.68 -1.75
N ALA A 43 24.90 -22.37 -1.68
CA ALA A 43 26.22 -22.11 -2.25
C ALA A 43 26.25 -21.55 -3.69
N ILE A 44 27.02 -20.46 -3.88
CA ILE A 44 27.32 -19.83 -5.16
C ILE A 44 28.32 -20.72 -5.93
N ALA A 45 27.84 -21.40 -6.97
CA ALA A 45 28.70 -22.01 -7.97
C ALA A 45 29.11 -20.92 -8.98
N LYS A 46 30.42 -20.58 -8.97
CA LYS A 46 31.04 -19.67 -9.94
C LYS A 46 30.98 -20.25 -11.34
N LYS A 47 30.17 -19.70 -12.24
CA LYS A 47 30.19 -19.98 -13.67
C LYS A 47 31.15 -19.01 -14.37
N LYS A 48 32.25 -19.56 -14.91
CA LYS A 48 33.28 -18.85 -15.69
C LYS A 48 32.63 -18.18 -16.91
N ARG A 49 32.94 -16.91 -17.10
CA ARG A 49 32.64 -16.13 -18.31
C ARG A 49 33.61 -16.50 -19.40
N ASP A 50 33.09 -16.92 -20.53
CA ASP A 50 33.86 -17.09 -21.76
C ASP A 50 33.75 -15.82 -22.61
N THR A 51 34.91 -15.21 -22.87
CA THR A 51 34.99 -13.97 -23.63
C THR A 51 35.53 -14.32 -25.03
N SER A 52 34.68 -14.30 -26.04
CA SER A 52 35.10 -13.99 -27.40
C SER A 52 33.87 -13.84 -28.34
N LYS A 53 33.56 -12.62 -28.81
CA LYS A 53 33.47 -12.33 -30.24
C LYS A 53 33.24 -10.84 -30.50
N ARG A 54 34.06 -10.40 -31.35
CA ARG A 54 34.48 -9.10 -31.89
C ARG A 54 33.36 -8.41 -32.69
N CYS A 55 33.29 -7.10 -32.55
CA CYS A 55 32.46 -6.18 -33.32
C CYS A 55 32.81 -6.14 -34.80
N LYS A 56 31.78 -5.98 -35.66
CA LYS A 56 31.93 -5.50 -37.03
C LYS A 56 31.09 -4.22 -37.23
N ALA A 57 31.77 -3.21 -37.72
CA ALA A 57 31.26 -1.86 -37.96
C ALA A 57 30.26 -1.81 -39.15
N ARG A 58 29.33 -0.84 -39.06
CA ARG A 58 28.36 -0.49 -40.08
C ARG A 58 28.72 0.84 -40.76
N PRO A 59 28.60 1.00 -42.06
CA PRO A 59 28.81 2.32 -42.71
C PRO A 59 27.57 3.21 -42.66
N SER A 60 27.87 4.50 -42.57
CA SER A 60 26.97 5.65 -42.60
C SER A 60 26.53 5.96 -44.04
N THR A 61 25.26 6.35 -44.22
CA THR A 61 24.84 7.17 -45.37
C THR A 61 23.88 8.27 -44.89
N SER A 62 24.18 9.42 -45.41
CA SER A 62 23.67 10.78 -45.16
C SER A 62 22.46 11.16 -45.99
N SER A 63 21.84 12.28 -45.60
CA SER A 63 20.97 13.23 -46.33
C SER A 63 19.50 12.88 -46.42
N SER A 64 18.55 13.80 -46.32
CA SER A 64 18.48 15.24 -46.53
C SER A 64 17.20 15.83 -45.97
N SER A 65 17.29 17.08 -45.62
CA SER A 65 16.28 18.05 -45.23
C SER A 65 15.10 18.22 -46.17
N VAL A 66 13.88 18.44 -45.62
CA VAL A 66 12.89 19.38 -46.17
C VAL A 66 12.01 19.94 -45.05
N LYS A 67 11.97 21.25 -44.91
CA LYS A 67 10.96 22.08 -44.26
C LYS A 67 10.07 22.65 -45.38
N PRO A 68 8.74 22.85 -45.27
CA PRO A 68 8.25 24.16 -44.90
C PRO A 68 6.91 24.22 -44.14
N THR A 69 6.73 25.28 -43.48
CA THR A 69 5.85 26.48 -43.65
C THR A 69 4.53 26.46 -42.89
N SER A 70 4.44 27.44 -42.05
CA SER A 70 3.35 27.99 -41.28
C SER A 70 2.09 28.35 -42.04
N THR A 71 0.91 28.21 -41.40
CA THR A 71 -0.21 29.14 -41.60
C THR A 71 -1.00 29.32 -40.33
N THR A 72 -1.03 30.56 -39.92
CA THR A 72 -1.83 31.20 -38.87
C THR A 72 -3.30 31.29 -39.28
N LYS A 73 -4.26 31.08 -38.39
CA LYS A 73 -5.50 31.87 -38.37
C LYS A 73 -6.22 31.89 -37.02
N ALA A 74 -6.46 33.03 -36.61
CA ALA A 74 -7.16 33.77 -35.58
C ALA A 74 -8.41 33.14 -34.91
N ALA A 75 -8.58 33.58 -33.67
CA ALA A 75 -9.73 33.47 -32.78
C ALA A 75 -10.95 34.28 -33.25
N PRO A 76 -12.11 34.09 -32.62
CA PRO A 76 -12.68 35.25 -31.98
C PRO A 76 -13.14 35.06 -30.53
N THR A 77 -13.02 36.10 -29.80
CA THR A 77 -13.47 36.53 -28.48
C THR A 77 -14.99 36.75 -28.44
N THR A 78 -15.67 36.38 -27.34
CA THR A 78 -16.81 37.14 -26.78
C THR A 78 -16.97 36.82 -25.30
N THR A 79 -16.68 37.75 -24.50
CA THR A 79 -17.34 38.68 -23.57
C THR A 79 -18.47 38.19 -22.68
N SER A 80 -18.19 38.28 -21.37
CA SER A 80 -18.94 38.82 -20.24
C SER A 80 -20.36 38.37 -19.89
N ALA A 81 -20.59 37.97 -18.62
CA ALA A 81 -21.35 38.77 -17.68
C ALA A 81 -21.20 38.24 -16.23
N ALA A 82 -20.92 39.15 -15.35
CA ALA A 82 -20.93 39.02 -13.88
C ALA A 82 -22.36 39.05 -13.35
N SER A 83 -22.59 38.35 -12.26
CA SER A 83 -23.71 38.73 -11.35
C SER A 83 -23.36 38.40 -9.91
N GLN A 84 -23.66 39.34 -9.06
CA GLN A 84 -23.28 39.57 -7.68
C GLN A 84 -24.01 38.69 -6.67
N ALA A 85 -23.37 38.56 -5.52
CA ALA A 85 -23.88 37.99 -4.27
C ALA A 85 -25.04 38.83 -3.67
N PRO A 86 -25.71 38.32 -2.62
CA PRO A 86 -25.46 39.00 -1.33
C PRO A 86 -25.27 38.07 -0.12
N SER A 87 -24.48 38.62 0.80
CA SER A 87 -24.17 38.20 2.14
C SER A 87 -25.34 38.27 3.11
N THR A 88 -25.44 37.33 4.03
CA THR A 88 -25.97 37.60 5.38
C THR A 88 -25.32 36.69 6.41
N LYS A 89 -24.66 37.33 7.39
CA LYS A 89 -24.26 36.79 8.68
C LYS A 89 -25.38 37.13 9.71
N PRO A 90 -25.60 36.30 10.75
CA PRO A 90 -25.23 36.75 12.09
C PRO A 90 -24.74 35.64 13.03
N ALA A 91 -23.67 35.96 13.76
CA ALA A 91 -23.57 36.20 15.20
C ALA A 91 -23.71 34.99 16.17
N THR A 92 -22.54 34.65 16.71
CA THR A 92 -22.12 34.32 18.09
C THR A 92 -23.13 33.80 19.09
N LYS A 93 -22.84 32.63 19.70
CA LYS A 93 -22.99 32.44 21.15
C LYS A 93 -21.92 31.49 21.70
N THR A 94 -21.10 32.06 22.54
CA THR A 94 -20.15 31.45 23.45
C THR A 94 -20.89 30.75 24.59
N THR A 95 -20.53 29.52 24.91
CA THR A 95 -20.72 28.98 26.27
C THR A 95 -19.56 28.08 26.64
N SER A 96 -18.82 28.56 27.59
CA SER A 96 -17.77 27.86 28.34
C SER A 96 -18.42 26.86 29.30
N SER A 97 -17.87 25.66 29.43
CA SER A 97 -18.04 24.85 30.63
C SER A 97 -16.80 24.03 30.95
N LYS A 98 -16.48 24.11 32.19
CA LYS A 98 -15.30 23.75 32.95
C LYS A 98 -14.90 22.27 32.91
N SER A 99 -13.57 22.09 33.02
CA SER A 99 -12.89 20.88 33.41
C SER A 99 -13.40 20.31 34.74
N SER A 100 -13.47 19.00 34.86
CA SER A 100 -13.37 18.29 36.12
C SER A 100 -12.42 17.09 35.96
N SER A 101 -11.31 17.20 36.68
CA SER A 101 -10.35 16.14 36.94
C SER A 101 -10.98 15.07 37.85
N SER A 102 -10.81 13.80 37.53
CA SER A 102 -10.93 12.72 38.50
C SER A 102 -9.74 11.78 38.41
N THR A 103 -8.88 11.87 39.36
CA THR A 103 -7.88 10.86 39.73
C THR A 103 -8.60 9.59 40.19
N GLY A 104 -8.25 8.47 39.57
CA GLY A 104 -8.65 7.14 40.00
C GLY A 104 -7.53 6.17 39.72
N GLN A 105 -6.71 5.90 40.71
CA GLN A 105 -5.66 4.91 40.71
C GLN A 105 -6.28 3.55 41.04
N SER A 106 -6.10 2.55 40.19
CA SER A 106 -6.15 1.16 40.59
C SER A 106 -5.25 0.32 39.69
N GLY A 107 -4.25 -0.31 40.35
CA GLY A 107 -3.29 -1.18 39.68
C GLY A 107 -3.92 -2.48 39.22
N GLY A 108 -3.49 -2.92 38.06
CA GLY A 108 -3.69 -4.23 37.51
C GLY A 108 -2.58 -4.46 36.50
N SER A 109 -1.56 -5.23 36.89
CA SER A 109 -0.48 -5.64 36.00
C SER A 109 -1.04 -6.67 35.04
N SER A 110 -1.44 -6.23 33.84
CA SER A 110 -1.62 -7.07 32.66
C SER A 110 -0.57 -6.62 31.66
N GLY A 111 0.27 -7.54 31.16
CA GLY A 111 1.26 -7.26 30.13
C GLY A 111 0.58 -6.71 28.88
N GLY A 112 0.43 -5.40 28.80
CA GLY A 112 -0.12 -4.68 27.66
C GLY A 112 0.95 -4.53 26.59
N ALA A 113 0.51 -4.47 25.33
CA ALA A 113 1.36 -4.02 24.24
C ALA A 113 2.03 -2.68 24.60
N ALA A 114 3.29 -2.52 24.19
CA ALA A 114 3.99 -1.26 24.39
C ALA A 114 3.21 -0.13 23.70
N HIS A 115 3.09 0.99 24.38
CA HIS A 115 2.60 2.21 23.72
C HIS A 115 3.56 2.59 22.61
N PRO A 116 3.08 3.21 21.48
CA PRO A 116 3.96 3.68 20.42
C PRO A 116 5.13 4.44 21.01
N ALA A 117 6.34 4.13 20.56
CA ALA A 117 7.57 4.72 21.06
C ALA A 117 7.61 6.24 20.84
N SER A 118 6.82 6.77 19.89
CA SER A 118 6.58 8.21 19.73
C SER A 118 5.12 8.52 20.04
N GLY A 119 4.87 9.37 21.03
CA GLY A 119 3.55 9.98 21.25
C GLY A 119 3.06 10.87 20.10
N LYS A 120 3.68 10.73 18.92
CA LYS A 120 3.47 11.56 17.71
C LYS A 120 2.67 10.85 16.61
N PHE A 121 2.34 9.57 16.77
CA PHE A 121 1.60 8.79 15.75
C PHE A 121 0.33 9.52 15.28
N GLY A 122 0.22 9.74 13.98
CA GLY A 122 -0.92 10.43 13.35
C GLY A 122 -0.92 11.97 13.49
N GLN A 123 0.10 12.57 14.09
CA GLN A 123 0.23 14.03 14.14
C GLN A 123 0.89 14.57 12.87
N THR A 124 0.55 15.80 12.50
CA THR A 124 1.23 16.54 11.42
C THR A 124 2.74 16.50 11.58
N GLY A 125 3.47 16.24 10.50
CA GLY A 125 4.92 16.04 10.49
C GLY A 125 5.39 14.75 11.17
N SER A 126 4.49 13.78 11.42
CA SER A 126 4.82 12.48 12.03
C SER A 126 3.88 11.40 11.54
N LYS A 127 3.76 11.27 10.20
CA LYS A 127 2.87 10.29 9.54
C LYS A 127 3.61 9.33 8.61
N ILE A 128 4.93 9.39 8.53
CA ILE A 128 5.70 8.49 7.68
C ILE A 128 5.90 7.14 8.38
N CYS A 129 5.76 6.05 7.64
CA CYS A 129 6.15 4.72 8.08
C CYS A 129 7.07 4.04 7.05
N ALA A 130 7.91 3.13 7.51
CA ALA A 130 8.84 2.41 6.65
C ALA A 130 8.23 1.07 6.21
N ALA A 131 7.95 0.93 4.91
CA ALA A 131 7.74 -0.35 4.26
C ALA A 131 9.13 -0.95 3.95
N TRP A 132 9.64 -1.79 4.85
CA TRP A 132 11.03 -2.22 4.88
C TRP A 132 11.24 -3.60 4.26
N GLY A 133 12.00 -3.68 3.16
CA GLY A 133 12.22 -4.93 2.40
C GLY A 133 13.53 -5.66 2.65
N ASP A 134 14.50 -5.04 3.34
CA ASP A 134 15.89 -5.54 3.39
C ASP A 134 16.24 -6.27 4.70
N GLY A 135 15.25 -6.78 5.42
CA GLY A 135 15.47 -7.62 6.60
C GLY A 135 16.31 -6.96 7.69
N ASN A 136 17.45 -7.56 8.03
CA ASN A 136 18.37 -7.05 9.07
C ASN A 136 19.48 -6.16 8.51
N ASP A 137 19.32 -5.54 7.34
CA ASP A 137 20.34 -4.65 6.80
C ASP A 137 20.57 -3.44 7.72
N ALA A 138 21.83 -3.07 7.92
CA ALA A 138 22.22 -1.99 8.84
C ALA A 138 21.78 -0.61 8.36
N SER A 139 21.46 -0.45 7.09
CA SER A 139 20.97 0.80 6.50
C SER A 139 19.64 1.27 7.09
N ILE A 140 18.87 0.38 7.74
CA ILE A 140 17.63 0.73 8.45
C ILE A 140 17.80 1.93 9.40
N SER A 141 18.99 2.08 10.00
CA SER A 141 19.33 3.20 10.88
C SER A 141 19.31 4.56 10.18
N LYS A 142 19.52 4.59 8.86
CA LYS A 142 19.54 5.81 8.06
C LYS A 142 18.13 6.32 7.70
N PHE A 143 17.10 5.49 7.91
CA PHE A 143 15.70 5.81 7.62
C PHE A 143 14.88 6.17 8.85
N LYS A 144 15.47 6.14 10.04
CA LYS A 144 14.78 6.54 11.27
C LYS A 144 14.98 8.02 11.56
N THR A 145 13.90 8.76 11.45
CA THR A 145 13.81 10.18 11.85
C THR A 145 12.66 10.35 12.83
N ASP A 146 12.49 11.57 13.33
CA ASP A 146 11.35 11.92 14.20
C ASP A 146 9.99 11.88 13.45
N HIS A 147 10.00 11.92 12.12
CA HIS A 147 8.82 11.87 11.26
C HIS A 147 8.36 10.43 11.00
N VAL A 148 9.27 9.44 11.18
CA VAL A 148 8.99 8.02 10.89
C VAL A 148 8.44 7.34 12.14
N VAL A 149 7.13 7.06 12.13
CA VAL A 149 6.37 6.58 13.31
C VAL A 149 6.27 5.07 13.42
N GLY A 150 6.55 4.31 12.37
CA GLY A 150 6.43 2.86 12.39
C GLY A 150 7.22 2.19 11.30
N ILE A 151 7.31 0.86 11.36
CA ILE A 151 7.96 0.00 10.38
C ILE A 151 7.21 -1.32 10.26
N TYR A 152 7.09 -1.86 9.06
CA TYR A 152 6.60 -3.22 8.81
C TYR A 152 7.38 -3.89 7.68
N THR A 153 7.29 -5.23 7.60
CA THR A 153 8.12 -6.07 6.72
C THR A 153 7.29 -7.07 5.93
N TRP A 154 5.99 -6.82 5.70
CA TRP A 154 5.04 -7.77 5.08
C TRP A 154 4.93 -9.12 5.83
N GLY A 155 5.31 -9.15 7.08
CA GLY A 155 5.32 -10.36 7.88
C GLY A 155 5.53 -10.08 9.36
N VAL A 156 6.18 -11.03 10.03
CA VAL A 156 6.40 -10.99 11.47
C VAL A 156 7.87 -10.85 11.86
N ASP A 157 8.75 -10.79 10.87
CA ASP A 157 10.19 -10.74 11.07
C ASP A 157 10.62 -9.29 11.37
N LYS A 158 10.58 -8.94 12.65
CA LYS A 158 11.02 -7.64 13.14
C LYS A 158 12.52 -7.47 12.92
N PRO A 159 12.98 -6.41 12.25
CA PRO A 159 14.42 -6.13 12.15
C PRO A 159 15.06 -6.04 13.52
N SER A 160 16.20 -6.70 13.70
CA SER A 160 16.86 -6.82 15.02
C SER A 160 17.27 -5.49 15.63
N GLN A 161 17.45 -4.46 14.83
CA GLN A 161 17.83 -3.11 15.25
C GLN A 161 16.61 -2.21 15.56
N ALA A 162 15.38 -2.65 15.22
CA ALA A 162 14.19 -1.80 15.26
C ALA A 162 13.92 -1.22 16.64
N ASP A 163 14.06 -2.02 17.71
CA ASP A 163 13.83 -1.56 19.08
C ASP A 163 14.86 -0.52 19.53
N ALA A 164 16.14 -0.78 19.26
CA ALA A 164 17.23 0.13 19.61
C ALA A 164 17.13 1.48 18.88
N LEU A 165 16.55 1.48 17.68
CA LEU A 165 16.30 2.68 16.88
C LEU A 165 14.98 3.37 17.23
N GLY A 166 14.13 2.76 18.07
CA GLY A 166 12.85 3.33 18.48
C GLY A 166 11.77 3.24 17.37
N TYR A 167 11.83 2.23 16.51
CA TYR A 167 10.72 1.91 15.62
C TYR A 167 9.59 1.22 16.36
N ASP A 168 8.36 1.59 16.07
CA ASP A 168 7.18 0.78 16.38
C ASP A 168 6.98 -0.23 15.25
N PHE A 169 7.22 -1.51 15.53
CA PHE A 169 7.05 -2.56 14.53
C PHE A 169 5.59 -3.00 14.43
N TRP A 170 5.09 -3.14 13.20
CA TRP A 170 3.73 -3.57 12.93
C TRP A 170 3.73 -4.96 12.28
N PRO A 171 3.55 -6.04 13.07
CA PRO A 171 3.48 -7.40 12.54
C PRO A 171 2.25 -7.58 11.65
N MET A 172 2.41 -8.33 10.56
CA MET A 172 1.36 -8.60 9.57
C MET A 172 1.06 -10.09 9.49
N LEU A 173 -0.24 -10.45 9.51
CA LEU A 173 -0.70 -11.74 9.01
C LEU A 173 -0.95 -11.62 7.50
N TRP A 174 0.07 -11.93 6.70
CA TRP A 174 0.09 -11.67 5.26
C TRP A 174 -1.03 -12.35 4.48
N GLY A 175 -1.38 -13.60 4.85
CA GLY A 175 -2.39 -14.38 4.12
C GLY A 175 -2.78 -15.66 4.84
N SER A 176 -3.50 -16.55 4.14
CA SER A 176 -4.18 -17.73 4.68
C SER A 176 -3.34 -19.01 4.69
N SER A 177 -2.13 -19.02 4.15
CA SER A 177 -1.31 -20.24 4.15
C SER A 177 -0.87 -20.63 5.57
N GLY A 178 -0.78 -21.94 5.84
CA GLY A 178 -0.49 -22.44 7.18
C GLY A 178 0.84 -21.95 7.72
N ASP A 179 1.87 -21.86 6.89
CA ASP A 179 3.19 -21.33 7.28
C ASP A 179 3.13 -19.85 7.74
N LYS A 180 2.27 -19.03 7.11
CA LYS A 180 2.05 -17.63 7.51
C LYS A 180 1.32 -17.52 8.82
N ILE A 181 0.29 -18.33 8.99
CA ILE A 181 -0.51 -18.40 10.24
C ILE A 181 0.38 -18.88 11.38
N ASP A 182 1.13 -19.96 11.19
CA ASP A 182 2.00 -20.51 12.22
C ASP A 182 3.12 -19.53 12.63
N ALA A 183 3.73 -18.87 11.65
CA ALA A 183 4.73 -17.83 11.90
C ALA A 183 4.13 -16.66 12.67
N PHE A 184 2.94 -16.18 12.27
CA PHE A 184 2.24 -15.10 12.94
C PHE A 184 1.89 -15.47 14.39
N GLU A 185 1.25 -16.62 14.61
CA GLU A 185 0.88 -17.06 15.96
C GLU A 185 2.10 -17.25 16.87
N LYS A 186 3.20 -17.76 16.33
CA LYS A 186 4.47 -17.88 17.04
C LYS A 186 5.05 -16.52 17.42
N ALA A 187 5.11 -15.60 16.47
CA ALA A 187 5.68 -14.26 16.70
C ALA A 187 4.86 -13.47 17.73
N MET A 188 3.53 -13.60 17.70
CA MET A 188 2.62 -12.94 18.62
C MET A 188 2.71 -13.44 20.08
N GLN A 189 3.51 -14.50 20.35
CA GLN A 189 3.90 -14.87 21.72
C GLN A 189 4.99 -13.94 22.30
N THR A 190 5.68 -13.19 21.46
CA THR A 190 6.75 -12.26 21.88
C THR A 190 6.12 -11.04 22.54
N PRO A 191 6.44 -10.77 23.82
CA PRO A 191 5.94 -9.56 24.48
C PRO A 191 6.42 -8.29 23.76
N ASN A 192 5.55 -7.29 23.65
CA ASN A 192 5.89 -5.97 23.09
C ASN A 192 6.47 -6.05 21.67
N LEU A 193 5.95 -6.96 20.82
CA LEU A 193 6.43 -7.07 19.44
C LEU A 193 6.17 -5.79 18.66
N GLY A 194 5.09 -5.07 18.96
CA GLY A 194 4.69 -3.79 18.38
C GLY A 194 3.34 -3.33 18.94
N THR A 195 2.71 -2.35 18.31
CA THR A 195 1.45 -1.77 18.77
C THR A 195 0.26 -1.98 17.82
N ILE A 196 0.51 -2.20 16.54
CA ILE A 196 -0.51 -2.38 15.51
C ILE A 196 -0.28 -3.74 14.84
N VAL A 197 -1.34 -4.52 14.69
CA VAL A 197 -1.37 -5.72 13.85
C VAL A 197 -1.98 -5.34 12.50
N LEU A 198 -1.25 -5.64 11.42
CA LEU A 198 -1.73 -5.48 10.06
C LEU A 198 -2.44 -6.75 9.59
N GLY A 199 -3.57 -6.57 8.89
CA GLY A 199 -4.33 -7.65 8.28
C GLY A 199 -3.71 -8.16 6.98
N PHE A 200 -4.48 -8.93 6.22
CA PHE A 200 -4.04 -9.64 5.01
C PHE A 200 -3.59 -8.68 3.91
N ASN A 201 -2.52 -9.07 3.21
CA ASN A 201 -1.96 -8.27 2.12
C ASN A 201 -2.75 -8.47 0.82
N GLU A 202 -3.37 -7.43 0.32
CA GLU A 202 -4.09 -7.37 -0.96
C GLU A 202 -4.95 -8.61 -1.26
N PRO A 203 -5.89 -8.99 -0.38
CA PRO A 203 -6.67 -10.21 -0.59
C PRO A 203 -7.59 -10.13 -1.83
N ASN A 204 -7.79 -8.95 -2.38
CA ASN A 204 -8.53 -8.72 -3.61
C ASN A 204 -7.69 -8.94 -4.89
N GLU A 205 -6.40 -9.31 -4.78
CA GLU A 205 -5.47 -9.56 -5.88
C GLU A 205 -5.10 -11.04 -6.00
N GLN A 206 -5.22 -11.60 -7.22
CA GLN A 206 -4.92 -13.00 -7.50
C GLN A 206 -3.45 -13.37 -7.24
N GLY A 207 -2.53 -12.43 -7.42
CA GLY A 207 -1.09 -12.62 -7.21
C GLY A 207 -0.63 -12.40 -5.77
N GLN A 208 -1.52 -12.02 -4.87
CA GLN A 208 -1.25 -11.67 -3.49
C GLN A 208 -1.90 -12.68 -2.53
N SER A 209 -2.39 -12.27 -1.38
CA SER A 209 -3.00 -13.21 -0.44
C SER A 209 -4.30 -13.85 -0.95
N ASN A 210 -4.93 -13.27 -1.94
CA ASN A 210 -6.00 -13.84 -2.77
C ASN A 210 -7.03 -14.69 -2.00
N MET A 211 -7.90 -14.04 -1.28
CA MET A 211 -8.95 -14.74 -0.53
C MET A 211 -10.28 -14.00 -0.63
N ASP A 212 -11.37 -14.74 -0.50
CA ASP A 212 -12.69 -14.14 -0.42
C ASP A 212 -12.95 -13.49 0.95
N PRO A 213 -13.88 -12.51 1.03
CA PRO A 213 -14.15 -11.79 2.26
C PRO A 213 -14.62 -12.66 3.42
N GLN A 214 -15.33 -13.76 3.17
CA GLN A 214 -15.86 -14.66 4.20
C GLN A 214 -14.75 -15.49 4.83
N THR A 215 -13.83 -16.00 4.00
CA THR A 215 -12.61 -16.68 4.46
C THR A 215 -11.75 -15.72 5.28
N ALA A 216 -11.54 -14.49 4.77
CA ALA A 216 -10.78 -13.46 5.49
C ALA A 216 -11.41 -13.12 6.85
N ALA A 217 -12.73 -12.94 6.92
CA ALA A 217 -13.44 -12.70 8.17
C ALA A 217 -13.31 -13.85 9.18
N SER A 218 -13.34 -15.09 8.69
CA SER A 218 -13.17 -16.28 9.54
C SER A 218 -11.78 -16.35 10.15
N LEU A 219 -10.74 -16.12 9.33
CA LEU A 219 -9.35 -16.07 9.78
C LEU A 219 -9.06 -14.86 10.68
N TRP A 220 -9.69 -13.72 10.40
CA TRP A 220 -9.62 -12.55 11.27
C TRP A 220 -10.11 -12.87 12.68
N LYS A 221 -11.32 -13.43 12.79
CA LYS A 221 -11.92 -13.81 14.08
C LYS A 221 -11.06 -14.82 14.83
N GLN A 222 -10.38 -15.71 14.11
CA GLN A 222 -9.56 -16.77 14.71
C GLN A 222 -8.18 -16.27 15.15
N HIS A 223 -7.51 -15.44 14.33
CA HIS A 223 -6.09 -15.15 14.48
C HIS A 223 -5.78 -13.69 14.83
N ILE A 224 -6.51 -12.72 14.25
CA ILE A 224 -6.22 -11.29 14.42
C ILE A 224 -7.04 -10.69 15.56
N GLU A 225 -8.34 -10.90 15.60
CA GLU A 225 -9.24 -10.37 16.62
C GLU A 225 -8.75 -10.62 18.07
N PRO A 226 -8.22 -11.83 18.42
CA PRO A 226 -7.74 -12.07 19.78
C PRO A 226 -6.57 -11.20 20.22
N LYS A 227 -5.80 -10.62 19.27
CA LYS A 227 -4.64 -9.78 19.57
C LYS A 227 -5.04 -8.44 20.19
N ARG A 228 -6.29 -8.00 19.98
CA ARG A 228 -6.88 -6.86 20.69
C ARG A 228 -6.82 -7.01 22.21
N ASN A 229 -7.08 -8.23 22.70
CA ASN A 229 -7.00 -8.53 24.14
C ASN A 229 -5.56 -8.48 24.68
N GLN A 230 -4.57 -8.48 23.80
CA GLN A 230 -3.16 -8.28 24.12
C GLN A 230 -2.74 -6.81 24.02
N GLY A 231 -3.68 -5.90 23.72
CA GLY A 231 -3.47 -4.45 23.65
C GLY A 231 -3.14 -3.90 22.26
N TYR A 232 -3.11 -4.76 21.22
CA TYR A 232 -2.87 -4.29 19.84
C TYR A 232 -4.07 -3.54 19.28
N LYS A 233 -3.77 -2.53 18.48
CA LYS A 233 -4.68 -1.96 17.50
C LYS A 233 -4.67 -2.81 16.24
N LEU A 234 -5.82 -2.90 15.56
CA LEU A 234 -6.01 -3.79 14.43
C LEU A 234 -6.25 -2.96 13.15
N CYS A 235 -5.41 -3.14 12.15
CA CYS A 235 -5.60 -2.55 10.83
C CYS A 235 -6.21 -3.57 9.87
N SER A 236 -7.23 -3.19 9.12
CA SER A 236 -7.96 -4.05 8.19
C SER A 236 -7.04 -4.82 7.24
N PRO A 237 -7.54 -5.80 6.49
CA PRO A 237 -6.84 -6.24 5.28
C PRO A 237 -6.47 -5.04 4.40
N ALA A 238 -5.25 -5.03 3.84
CA ALA A 238 -4.77 -3.94 2.99
C ALA A 238 -5.28 -4.13 1.56
N MET A 239 -6.15 -3.23 1.10
CA MET A 239 -6.71 -3.30 -0.25
C MET A 239 -5.78 -2.72 -1.28
N SER A 240 -5.58 -3.44 -2.40
CA SER A 240 -5.01 -2.82 -3.60
C SER A 240 -5.95 -1.75 -4.16
N SER A 241 -5.40 -0.82 -4.96
CA SER A 241 -6.18 0.23 -5.61
C SER A 241 -7.03 -0.24 -6.81
N ARG A 242 -7.26 -1.54 -6.95
CA ARG A 242 -8.14 -2.10 -7.99
C ARG A 242 -9.61 -1.78 -7.71
N PRO A 243 -10.43 -1.65 -8.75
CA PRO A 243 -11.86 -1.30 -8.60
C PRO A 243 -12.67 -2.27 -7.74
N ASN A 244 -12.25 -3.53 -7.61
CA ASN A 244 -12.93 -4.53 -6.79
C ASN A 244 -12.65 -4.37 -5.27
N GLY A 245 -11.64 -3.58 -4.88
CA GLY A 245 -11.22 -3.46 -3.48
C GLY A 245 -12.29 -2.88 -2.57
N GLN A 246 -13.00 -1.84 -2.99
CA GLN A 246 -14.06 -1.22 -2.18
C GLN A 246 -15.22 -2.20 -1.87
N GLN A 247 -15.65 -2.96 -2.89
CA GLN A 247 -16.70 -3.97 -2.68
C GLN A 247 -16.19 -5.10 -1.80
N TRP A 248 -14.94 -5.55 -2.02
CA TRP A 248 -14.33 -6.58 -1.20
C TRP A 248 -14.28 -6.16 0.28
N MET A 249 -13.84 -4.92 0.56
CA MET A 249 -13.80 -4.39 1.93
C MET A 249 -15.18 -4.31 2.57
N ALA A 250 -16.19 -3.85 1.83
CA ALA A 250 -17.57 -3.79 2.32
C ALA A 250 -18.10 -5.20 2.68
N ASP A 251 -17.82 -6.19 1.84
CA ASP A 251 -18.21 -7.58 2.07
C ASP A 251 -17.45 -8.20 3.25
N PHE A 252 -16.16 -7.86 3.42
CA PHE A 252 -15.38 -8.25 4.58
C PHE A 252 -15.96 -7.66 5.87
N MET A 253 -16.20 -6.37 5.92
CA MET A 253 -16.77 -5.72 7.11
C MET A 253 -18.13 -6.31 7.47
N LYS A 254 -18.96 -6.65 6.48
CA LYS A 254 -20.23 -7.33 6.68
C LYS A 254 -20.05 -8.76 7.21
N ALA A 255 -19.11 -9.54 6.66
CA ALA A 255 -18.84 -10.93 7.09
C ALA A 255 -18.17 -10.97 8.49
N CYS A 256 -17.43 -9.91 8.81
CA CYS A 256 -16.74 -9.72 10.08
C CYS A 256 -17.60 -8.96 11.10
N ASP A 257 -18.93 -9.07 10.99
CA ASP A 257 -19.85 -8.48 11.98
C ASP A 257 -19.44 -8.87 13.40
N GLY A 258 -19.32 -7.85 14.27
CA GLY A 258 -18.79 -7.97 15.63
C GLY A 258 -17.26 -7.98 15.75
N CYS A 259 -16.51 -7.93 14.66
CA CYS A 259 -15.06 -7.72 14.70
C CYS A 259 -14.70 -6.28 15.08
N HIS A 260 -13.50 -6.12 15.64
CA HIS A 260 -12.91 -4.82 15.85
C HIS A 260 -11.89 -4.54 14.75
N VAL A 261 -12.01 -3.36 14.13
CA VAL A 261 -11.05 -2.80 13.18
C VAL A 261 -10.81 -1.37 13.60
N ASP A 262 -9.60 -1.02 13.99
CA ASP A 262 -9.26 0.33 14.44
C ASP A 262 -8.88 1.24 13.28
N TYR A 263 -8.24 0.68 12.22
CA TYR A 263 -7.73 1.42 11.08
C TYR A 263 -8.05 0.70 9.77
N GLN A 264 -8.16 1.45 8.66
CA GLN A 264 -8.16 0.89 7.30
C GLN A 264 -6.73 0.86 6.77
N CYS A 265 -6.22 -0.32 6.39
CA CYS A 265 -5.00 -0.46 5.62
C CYS A 265 -5.33 -0.43 4.12
N LEU A 266 -4.62 0.42 3.37
CA LEU A 266 -4.82 0.62 1.93
C LEU A 266 -3.49 0.66 1.18
N HIS A 267 -3.52 0.31 -0.11
CA HIS A 267 -2.40 0.42 -1.04
C HIS A 267 -2.79 1.28 -2.24
N TRP A 268 -1.81 1.98 -2.81
CA TRP A 268 -2.03 2.84 -3.98
C TRP A 268 -0.88 2.77 -4.99
N TYR A 269 -1.25 2.45 -6.23
CA TYR A 269 -0.34 2.48 -7.37
C TYR A 269 -1.06 3.03 -8.61
N ASP A 270 -0.85 4.31 -8.89
CA ASP A 270 -1.22 5.03 -10.11
C ASP A 270 -0.36 6.31 -10.17
N THR A 271 -0.36 7.00 -11.31
CA THR A 271 0.46 8.19 -11.54
C THR A 271 -0.30 9.51 -11.30
N SER A 272 -1.44 9.48 -10.64
CA SER A 272 -2.27 10.67 -10.41
C SER A 272 -2.51 10.91 -8.93
N PHE A 273 -2.01 12.01 -8.42
CA PHE A 273 -2.28 12.45 -7.06
C PHE A 273 -3.79 12.70 -6.81
N ASP A 274 -4.50 13.33 -7.76
CA ASP A 274 -5.94 13.58 -7.61
C ASP A 274 -6.75 12.28 -7.44
N LYS A 275 -6.35 11.22 -8.14
CA LYS A 275 -6.97 9.91 -7.97
C LYS A 275 -6.62 9.28 -6.62
N LEU A 276 -5.38 9.40 -6.13
CA LEU A 276 -4.99 8.97 -4.79
C LEU A 276 -5.86 9.65 -3.73
N LYS A 277 -5.99 10.96 -3.82
CA LYS A 277 -6.83 11.76 -2.91
C LYS A 277 -8.29 11.32 -2.93
N THR A 278 -8.84 11.12 -4.14
CA THR A 278 -10.22 10.61 -4.31
C THR A 278 -10.37 9.22 -3.70
N TYR A 279 -9.46 8.31 -4.00
CA TYR A 279 -9.46 6.93 -3.50
C TYR A 279 -9.47 6.88 -1.97
N LEU A 280 -8.57 7.59 -1.31
CA LEU A 280 -8.50 7.63 0.16
C LEU A 280 -9.75 8.25 0.77
N THR A 281 -10.26 9.33 0.15
CA THR A 281 -11.50 9.99 0.60
C THR A 281 -12.71 9.08 0.48
N ASP A 282 -12.83 8.32 -0.61
CA ASP A 282 -13.93 7.39 -0.84
C ASP A 282 -13.94 6.26 0.18
N TYR A 283 -12.77 5.67 0.48
CA TYR A 283 -12.66 4.65 1.52
C TYR A 283 -12.97 5.19 2.91
N HIS A 284 -12.47 6.38 3.23
CA HIS A 284 -12.79 7.02 4.51
C HIS A 284 -14.28 7.29 4.66
N ASN A 285 -14.94 7.82 3.62
CA ASN A 285 -16.37 8.09 3.62
C ASN A 285 -17.22 6.80 3.70
N GLN A 286 -16.74 5.71 3.10
CA GLN A 286 -17.47 4.43 3.08
C GLN A 286 -17.45 3.72 4.43
N ILE A 287 -16.32 3.73 5.14
CA ILE A 287 -16.10 2.93 6.35
C ILE A 287 -16.06 3.81 7.61
N GLY A 288 -15.59 5.05 7.51
CA GLY A 288 -15.51 6.00 8.63
C GLY A 288 -14.35 5.77 9.59
N LEU A 289 -13.38 4.90 9.24
CA LEU A 289 -12.19 4.65 10.06
C LEU A 289 -10.99 5.47 9.57
N PRO A 290 -10.04 5.80 10.46
CA PRO A 290 -8.77 6.36 10.05
C PRO A 290 -7.97 5.40 9.14
N ILE A 291 -7.11 5.97 8.28
CA ILE A 291 -6.38 5.23 7.26
C ILE A 291 -4.89 5.13 7.61
N LEU A 292 -4.33 3.93 7.43
CA LEU A 292 -2.91 3.68 7.24
C LEU A 292 -2.70 3.31 5.76
N LEU A 293 -2.06 4.17 4.99
CA LEU A 293 -1.69 3.89 3.60
C LEU A 293 -0.37 3.10 3.61
N THR A 294 -0.49 1.78 3.70
CA THR A 294 0.66 0.90 3.97
C THR A 294 1.56 0.66 2.76
N GLU A 295 1.12 0.98 1.55
CA GLU A 295 1.96 1.06 0.34
C GLU A 295 1.46 2.17 -0.57
N PHE A 296 2.39 2.94 -1.14
CA PHE A 296 2.06 3.81 -2.27
C PHE A 296 3.30 4.19 -3.07
N ALA A 297 3.12 4.37 -4.38
CA ALA A 297 4.13 4.92 -5.28
C ALA A 297 3.47 5.53 -6.51
N ASP A 298 4.18 6.46 -7.17
CA ASP A 298 3.85 6.94 -8.50
C ASP A 298 4.25 5.89 -9.54
N GLN A 299 3.35 4.94 -9.77
CA GLN A 299 3.58 3.73 -10.55
C GLN A 299 2.38 3.36 -11.42
N ASN A 300 2.59 3.16 -12.71
CA ASN A 300 1.56 2.67 -13.61
C ASN A 300 1.69 1.16 -13.85
N PHE A 301 0.77 0.38 -13.30
CA PHE A 301 0.65 -1.05 -13.58
C PHE A 301 -0.35 -1.39 -14.69
N ASN A 302 -0.95 -0.38 -15.35
CA ASN A 302 -1.97 -0.58 -16.37
C ASN A 302 -1.43 -0.52 -17.81
N GLY A 303 -0.10 -0.63 -18.00
CA GLY A 303 0.55 -0.68 -19.32
C GLY A 303 0.71 0.66 -20.03
N GLY A 304 0.40 1.78 -19.34
CA GLY A 304 0.66 3.14 -19.83
C GLY A 304 2.09 3.61 -19.53
N PRO A 305 2.42 4.87 -19.89
CA PRO A 305 3.71 5.46 -19.54
C PRO A 305 3.97 5.46 -18.03
N GLN A 306 5.20 5.22 -17.64
CA GLN A 306 5.65 5.44 -16.28
C GLN A 306 5.91 6.93 -16.04
N ALA A 307 5.76 7.35 -14.78
CA ALA A 307 6.17 8.67 -14.33
C ALA A 307 7.68 8.87 -14.49
N ASN A 308 8.10 10.08 -14.83
CA ASN A 308 9.48 10.51 -14.79
C ASN A 308 9.85 11.03 -13.38
N SER A 309 11.12 11.35 -13.17
CA SER A 309 11.62 11.82 -11.88
C SER A 309 10.87 13.06 -11.37
N ASP A 310 10.67 14.06 -12.20
CA ASP A 310 10.01 15.32 -11.81
C ASP A 310 8.56 15.06 -11.39
N SER A 311 7.85 14.16 -12.12
CA SER A 311 6.49 13.77 -11.80
C SER A 311 6.42 13.04 -10.46
N ILE A 312 7.38 12.15 -10.18
CA ILE A 312 7.44 11.40 -8.91
C ILE A 312 7.68 12.35 -7.73
N PHE A 313 8.61 13.29 -7.86
CA PHE A 313 8.85 14.30 -6.82
C PHE A 313 7.62 15.17 -6.59
N SER A 314 6.94 15.62 -7.66
CA SER A 314 5.70 16.39 -7.54
C SER A 314 4.58 15.58 -6.87
N PHE A 315 4.37 14.33 -7.29
CA PHE A 315 3.40 13.42 -6.69
C PHE A 315 3.67 13.22 -5.19
N MET A 316 4.93 12.95 -4.83
CA MET A 316 5.32 12.76 -3.44
C MET A 316 5.11 14.03 -2.61
N ASN A 317 5.48 15.20 -3.14
CA ASN A 317 5.24 16.49 -2.50
C ASN A 317 3.76 16.70 -2.17
N ASP A 318 2.90 16.52 -3.16
CA ASP A 318 1.46 16.72 -3.00
C ASP A 318 0.85 15.69 -2.06
N ALA A 319 1.36 14.45 -2.09
CA ALA A 319 0.92 13.37 -1.21
C ALA A 319 1.29 13.65 0.26
N LEU A 320 2.56 13.98 0.56
CA LEU A 320 3.01 14.30 1.91
C LEU A 320 2.23 15.46 2.50
N LYS A 321 2.07 16.55 1.73
CA LYS A 321 1.26 17.69 2.14
C LYS A 321 -0.18 17.30 2.46
N PHE A 322 -0.83 16.54 1.57
CA PHE A 322 -2.19 16.09 1.77
C PHE A 322 -2.33 15.21 3.01
N PHE A 323 -1.37 14.31 3.27
CA PHE A 323 -1.40 13.47 4.45
C PHE A 323 -1.30 14.29 5.73
N ASP A 324 -0.40 15.27 5.77
CA ASP A 324 -0.23 16.14 6.92
C ASP A 324 -1.46 17.00 7.20
N GLU A 325 -2.10 17.51 6.16
CA GLU A 325 -3.31 18.34 6.25
C GLU A 325 -4.60 17.52 6.52
N THR A 326 -4.51 16.17 6.59
CA THR A 326 -5.67 15.28 6.68
C THR A 326 -5.65 14.46 7.98
N ASP A 327 -6.51 14.82 8.93
CA ASP A 327 -6.51 14.24 10.30
C ASP A 327 -6.84 12.74 10.35
N TRP A 328 -7.58 12.21 9.38
CA TRP A 328 -7.94 10.80 9.32
C TRP A 328 -6.91 9.93 8.59
N ILE A 329 -5.82 10.48 8.05
CA ILE A 329 -4.63 9.73 7.60
C ILE A 329 -3.62 9.76 8.73
N LEU A 330 -3.35 8.59 9.34
CA LEU A 330 -2.49 8.50 10.51
C LEU A 330 -1.08 8.05 10.19
N ALA A 331 -0.91 7.29 9.08
CA ALA A 331 0.41 6.92 8.58
C ALA A 331 0.35 6.63 7.07
N ALA A 332 1.47 6.87 6.40
CA ALA A 332 1.70 6.56 5.00
C ALA A 332 3.11 5.98 4.82
N CYS A 333 3.20 4.78 4.24
CA CYS A 333 4.43 4.06 4.02
C CYS A 333 4.73 4.05 2.51
N PRO A 334 5.57 4.95 1.99
CA PRO A 334 5.94 4.92 0.59
C PRO A 334 6.73 3.66 0.26
N PHE A 335 6.43 3.08 -0.91
CA PHE A 335 7.08 1.88 -1.40
C PHE A 335 8.41 2.22 -2.08
N GLY A 336 9.54 1.77 -1.51
CA GLY A 336 10.85 2.10 -2.08
C GLY A 336 12.03 2.03 -1.12
N ILE A 337 11.81 1.74 0.17
CA ILE A 337 12.89 1.55 1.15
C ILE A 337 13.37 0.10 1.07
N MET A 338 13.99 -0.25 -0.06
CA MET A 338 14.51 -1.57 -0.36
C MET A 338 15.42 -1.54 -1.60
N HIS A 339 16.28 -2.54 -1.74
CA HIS A 339 17.17 -2.65 -2.91
C HIS A 339 16.47 -3.15 -4.18
N ASP A 340 15.44 -3.98 -4.05
CA ASP A 340 14.67 -4.54 -5.18
C ASP A 340 13.22 -4.10 -5.10
N LEU A 341 12.81 -3.21 -6.00
CA LEU A 341 11.45 -2.65 -6.05
C LEU A 341 10.38 -3.61 -6.61
N GLN A 342 10.70 -4.87 -6.84
CA GLN A 342 9.73 -5.90 -7.24
C GLN A 342 8.87 -5.51 -8.47
N GLY A 343 9.46 -4.76 -9.40
CA GLY A 343 8.80 -4.33 -10.64
C GLY A 343 8.16 -2.93 -10.61
N VAL A 344 8.21 -2.24 -9.49
CA VAL A 344 7.91 -0.80 -9.42
C VAL A 344 8.99 -0.01 -10.14
N ASN A 345 8.61 1.07 -10.81
CA ASN A 345 9.53 1.99 -11.50
C ASN A 345 10.66 2.42 -10.56
N THR A 346 11.91 2.12 -10.96
CA THR A 346 13.10 2.36 -10.15
C THR A 346 13.35 3.84 -9.80
N LEU A 347 12.67 4.76 -10.45
CA LEU A 347 12.70 6.18 -10.07
C LEU A 347 11.98 6.44 -8.74
N ASN A 348 11.19 5.49 -8.23
CA ASN A 348 10.60 5.53 -6.88
C ASN A 348 11.56 5.01 -5.78
N LEU A 349 12.81 4.65 -6.09
CA LEU A 349 13.76 4.20 -5.08
C LEU A 349 13.97 5.28 -4.01
N LEU A 350 13.73 4.90 -2.77
CA LEU A 350 14.01 5.70 -1.58
C LEU A 350 15.36 5.34 -0.97
N GLN A 351 15.92 4.18 -1.35
CA GLN A 351 17.20 3.66 -0.88
C GLN A 351 18.16 3.51 -2.05
N ALA A 352 19.33 4.11 -1.96
CA ALA A 352 20.41 3.97 -2.91
C ALA A 352 21.14 2.62 -2.72
N SER A 353 21.96 2.23 -3.70
CA SER A 353 22.69 0.96 -3.69
C SER A 353 23.69 0.81 -2.52
N ASP A 354 24.12 1.91 -1.92
CA ASP A 354 24.97 1.93 -0.72
C ASP A 354 24.18 1.94 0.60
N GLY A 355 22.86 1.75 0.51
CA GLY A 355 21.94 1.77 1.63
C GLY A 355 21.65 3.16 2.18
N SER A 356 22.08 4.24 1.53
CA SER A 356 21.70 5.61 1.93
C SER A 356 20.32 5.97 1.38
N PRO A 357 19.58 6.89 2.03
CA PRO A 357 18.41 7.48 1.37
C PRO A 357 18.80 8.18 0.07
N THR A 358 17.99 8.03 -0.98
CA THR A 358 18.06 8.88 -2.18
C THR A 358 17.55 10.29 -1.87
N ASP A 359 17.64 11.22 -2.81
CA ASP A 359 17.04 12.56 -2.63
C ASP A 359 15.53 12.45 -2.35
N LEU A 360 14.81 11.55 -3.05
CA LEU A 360 13.42 11.24 -2.78
C LEU A 360 13.24 10.59 -1.39
N GLY A 361 14.16 9.72 -1.00
CA GLY A 361 14.19 9.11 0.31
C GLY A 361 14.34 10.13 1.42
N TYR A 362 15.26 11.11 1.27
CA TYR A 362 15.43 12.20 2.24
C TYR A 362 14.18 13.09 2.32
N MET A 363 13.56 13.41 1.18
CA MET A 363 12.28 14.15 1.16
C MET A 363 11.22 13.43 2.02
N VAL A 364 11.08 12.13 1.83
CA VAL A 364 10.09 11.30 2.53
C VAL A 364 10.38 11.20 4.03
N ILE A 365 11.58 10.72 4.42
CA ILE A 365 11.85 10.45 5.85
C ILE A 365 11.95 11.72 6.71
N ASN A 366 12.12 12.87 6.07
CA ASN A 366 12.09 14.18 6.74
C ASN A 366 10.75 14.88 6.60
N ASP A 367 9.77 14.24 5.95
CA ASP A 367 8.43 14.80 5.69
C ASP A 367 8.51 16.23 5.11
N SER A 368 9.39 16.37 4.10
CA SER A 368 9.74 17.68 3.52
C SER A 368 8.91 17.92 2.27
N TRP A 369 7.91 18.80 2.38
CA TRP A 369 7.08 19.25 1.28
C TRP A 369 6.99 20.77 1.22
N ASN A 370 6.61 21.37 0.03
CA ASN A 370 6.52 22.80 -0.24
C ASN A 370 5.09 23.25 -0.55
#